data_0656b4c2e86f5abeeb55eb6433808d79
#
_entry.id   0656b4c2e86f5abeeb55eb6433808d79
#
_cell.length_a   1.000
_cell.length_b   1.000
_cell.length_c   1.000
_cell.angle_alpha   90.00
_cell.angle_beta   90.00
_cell.angle_gamma   90.00
#
_symmetry.space_group_name_H-M   'P 1'
#
loop_
_entity.id
_entity.type
_entity.pdbx_description
1 polymer ?
#
loop_
_entity_poly.entity_id
_entity_poly.type
_entity_poly.pdbx_seq_one_letter_code
_entity_poly.pdbx_strand_id
1 'polypeptide(L)'
;MEISAQQLAELLSGIARAQAAVVNGLESEFAGIRSGRVVPALQNVAHLRDHPEPTLTDLPVRILLSYMGRVGPDPATIAKDLERLCKGGS
;
A
#
# COMPACT_ATOMS: atom_id res chain seq x y z
N MET A 1 17.24 8.59 16.13
CA MET A 1 15.79 8.52 16.34
C MET A 1 15.31 7.11 16.06
N GLU A 2 14.60 6.55 17.00
CA GLU A 2 14.04 5.22 16.81
C GLU A 2 12.56 5.31 16.51
N ILE A 3 12.10 4.49 15.58
CA ILE A 3 10.70 4.40 15.22
C ILE A 3 10.28 2.93 15.32
N SER A 4 9.14 2.67 15.96
CA SER A 4 8.63 1.31 16.07
C SER A 4 7.96 0.87 14.76
N ALA A 5 7.79 -0.46 14.59
CA ALA A 5 7.08 -0.98 13.43
C ALA A 5 5.65 -0.45 13.39
N GLN A 6 5.01 -0.29 14.56
CA GLN A 6 3.66 0.24 14.63
C GLN A 6 3.61 1.71 14.18
N GLN A 7 4.58 2.52 14.62
CA GLN A 7 4.64 3.92 14.20
C GLN A 7 4.89 4.05 12.71
N LEU A 8 5.79 3.24 12.18
CA LEU A 8 6.06 3.24 10.75
C LEU A 8 4.83 2.79 9.96
N ALA A 9 4.11 1.77 10.45
CA ALA A 9 2.89 1.30 9.81
C ALA A 9 1.84 2.41 9.78
N GLU A 10 1.69 3.16 10.85
CA GLU A 10 0.75 4.28 10.89
C GLU A 10 1.12 5.36 9.89
N LEU A 11 2.41 5.66 9.77
CA LEU A 11 2.90 6.63 8.80
C LEU A 11 2.63 6.16 7.37
N LEU A 12 2.94 4.91 7.05
CA LEU A 12 2.67 4.34 5.74
C LEU A 12 1.18 4.33 5.42
N SER A 13 0.34 4.00 6.41
CA SER A 13 -1.11 4.05 6.24
C SER A 13 -1.59 5.46 5.92
N GLY A 14 -1.04 6.47 6.60
CA GLY A 14 -1.38 7.86 6.35
C GLY A 14 -1.03 8.29 4.95
N ILE A 15 0.16 7.92 4.49
CA ILE A 15 0.61 8.22 3.12
C ILE A 15 -0.32 7.54 2.10
N ALA A 16 -0.63 6.27 2.30
CA ALA A 16 -1.49 5.54 1.39
C ALA A 16 -2.90 6.12 1.35
N ARG A 17 -3.43 6.53 2.50
CA ARG A 17 -4.74 7.16 2.57
C ARG A 17 -4.77 8.50 1.83
N ALA A 18 -3.70 9.28 1.92
CA ALA A 18 -3.60 10.53 1.19
C ALA A 18 -3.59 10.28 -0.32
N GLN A 19 -2.82 9.29 -0.77
CA GLN A 19 -2.78 8.93 -2.18
C GLN A 19 -4.13 8.39 -2.66
N ALA A 20 -4.79 7.58 -1.84
CA ALA A 20 -6.12 7.05 -2.16
C ALA A 20 -7.14 8.18 -2.31
N ALA A 21 -7.04 9.22 -1.48
CA ALA A 21 -7.91 10.38 -1.56
C ALA A 21 -7.72 11.11 -2.89
N VAL A 22 -6.48 11.24 -3.36
CA VAL A 22 -6.19 11.86 -4.67
C VAL A 22 -6.83 11.05 -5.79
N VAL A 23 -6.66 9.74 -5.77
CA VAL A 23 -7.25 8.87 -6.79
C VAL A 23 -8.77 8.93 -6.78
N ASN A 24 -9.38 8.92 -5.59
CA ASN A 24 -10.83 9.02 -5.47
C ASN A 24 -11.36 10.37 -5.95
N GLY A 25 -10.60 11.44 -5.73
CA GLY A 25 -10.93 12.75 -6.28
C GLY A 25 -10.94 12.74 -7.80
N LEU A 26 -9.94 12.12 -8.41
CA LEU A 26 -9.88 11.95 -9.86
C LEU A 26 -11.03 11.08 -10.36
N GLU A 27 -11.38 10.03 -9.63
CA GLU A 27 -12.48 9.13 -9.99
C GLU A 27 -13.81 9.90 -10.04
N SER A 28 -14.01 10.89 -9.18
CA SER A 28 -15.23 11.70 -9.19
C SER A 28 -15.38 12.49 -10.49
N GLU A 29 -14.26 12.92 -11.09
CA GLU A 29 -14.27 13.68 -12.34
C GLU A 29 -14.20 12.75 -13.57
N PHE A 30 -13.44 11.67 -13.46
CA PHE A 30 -13.18 10.75 -14.56
C PHE A 30 -13.55 9.34 -14.14
N ALA A 31 -14.83 9.02 -14.20
CA ALA A 31 -15.33 7.71 -13.77
C ALA A 31 -14.60 6.58 -14.50
N GLY A 32 -14.15 5.59 -13.73
CA GLY A 32 -13.43 4.44 -14.26
C GLY A 32 -11.92 4.59 -14.28
N ILE A 33 -11.37 5.78 -13.94
CA ILE A 33 -9.93 5.97 -13.97
C ILE A 33 -9.23 5.07 -12.94
N ARG A 34 -9.83 4.89 -11.76
CA ARG A 34 -9.25 4.08 -10.69
C ARG A 34 -9.12 2.61 -11.14
N SER A 35 -10.20 2.00 -11.55
CA SER A 35 -10.19 0.58 -11.91
C SER A 35 -9.57 0.33 -13.29
N GLY A 36 -9.72 1.27 -14.23
CA GLY A 36 -9.25 1.08 -15.60
C GLY A 36 -7.81 1.49 -15.84
N ARG A 37 -7.27 2.39 -15.02
CA ARG A 37 -5.92 2.93 -15.23
C ARG A 37 -5.03 2.82 -14.02
N VAL A 38 -5.49 3.28 -12.86
CA VAL A 38 -4.66 3.38 -11.68
C VAL A 38 -4.37 2.02 -11.07
N VAL A 39 -5.38 1.21 -10.82
CA VAL A 39 -5.20 -0.10 -10.20
C VAL A 39 -4.29 -1.00 -11.02
N PRO A 40 -4.49 -1.14 -12.36
CA PRO A 40 -3.56 -1.96 -13.15
C PRO A 40 -2.11 -1.46 -13.12
N ALA A 41 -1.90 -0.14 -13.14
CA ALA A 41 -0.56 0.43 -13.05
C ALA A 41 0.09 0.11 -11.71
N LEU A 42 -0.67 0.24 -10.61
CA LEU A 42 -0.17 -0.07 -9.29
C LEU A 42 0.15 -1.56 -9.13
N GLN A 43 -0.68 -2.43 -9.72
CA GLN A 43 -0.44 -3.88 -9.68
C GLN A 43 0.88 -4.24 -10.34
N ASN A 44 1.24 -3.58 -11.43
CA ASN A 44 2.52 -3.80 -12.08
C ASN A 44 3.69 -3.39 -11.19
N VAL A 45 3.60 -2.22 -10.57
CA VAL A 45 4.66 -1.71 -9.68
C VAL A 45 4.76 -2.54 -8.40
N ALA A 46 3.65 -3.08 -7.94
CA ALA A 46 3.62 -3.89 -6.72
C ALA A 46 4.25 -5.28 -6.91
N HIS A 47 4.55 -5.66 -8.15
CA HIS A 47 5.18 -6.95 -8.47
C HIS A 47 4.42 -8.14 -7.92
N LEU A 48 3.08 -8.11 -8.04
CA LEU A 48 2.23 -9.16 -7.48
C LEU A 48 2.48 -10.53 -8.12
N ARG A 49 2.91 -10.52 -9.39
CA ARG A 49 3.20 -11.75 -10.12
C ARG A 49 4.62 -12.25 -9.90
N ASP A 50 5.56 -11.31 -9.78
CA ASP A 50 6.99 -11.61 -9.75
C ASP A 50 7.49 -11.90 -8.34
N HIS A 51 6.87 -11.30 -7.34
CA HIS A 51 7.27 -11.44 -5.94
C HIS A 51 6.15 -12.09 -5.13
N PRO A 52 6.19 -13.43 -4.92
CA PRO A 52 5.18 -14.08 -4.06
C PRO A 52 5.18 -13.51 -2.65
N GLU A 53 6.37 -13.16 -2.12
CA GLU A 53 6.51 -12.43 -0.88
C GLU A 53 6.91 -11.01 -1.20
N PRO A 54 6.26 -9.99 -0.61
CA PRO A 54 6.63 -8.60 -0.91
C PRO A 54 7.99 -8.27 -0.32
N THR A 55 8.72 -7.39 -0.99
CA THR A 55 9.91 -6.78 -0.42
C THR A 55 9.49 -5.47 0.26
N LEU A 56 10.42 -4.84 0.99
CA LEU A 56 10.14 -3.55 1.60
C LEU A 56 9.76 -2.49 0.56
N THR A 57 10.36 -2.57 -0.63
CA THR A 57 10.04 -1.64 -1.72
C THR A 57 8.63 -1.85 -2.26
N ASP A 58 8.15 -3.08 -2.27
CA ASP A 58 6.81 -3.41 -2.77
C ASP A 58 5.71 -3.00 -1.78
N LEU A 59 6.04 -2.95 -0.50
CA LEU A 59 5.05 -2.80 0.56
C LEU A 59 4.19 -1.53 0.44
N PRO A 60 4.76 -0.33 0.21
CA PRO A 60 3.93 0.87 0.12
C PRO A 60 2.88 0.79 -0.98
N VAL A 61 3.23 0.26 -2.15
CA VAL A 61 2.30 0.14 -3.26
C VAL A 61 1.20 -0.86 -2.93
N ARG A 62 1.55 -1.97 -2.29
CA ARG A 62 0.56 -2.98 -1.89
C ARG A 62 -0.39 -2.45 -0.83
N ILE A 63 0.09 -1.60 0.08
CA ILE A 63 -0.76 -0.92 1.05
C ILE A 63 -1.75 0.00 0.32
N LEU A 64 -1.26 0.77 -0.63
CA LEU A 64 -2.13 1.66 -1.42
C LEU A 64 -3.21 0.87 -2.16
N LEU A 65 -2.82 -0.24 -2.81
CA LEU A 65 -3.78 -1.10 -3.49
C LEU A 65 -4.88 -1.60 -2.55
N SER A 66 -4.50 -1.94 -1.32
CA SER A 66 -5.48 -2.37 -0.31
C SER A 66 -6.48 -1.27 0.02
N TYR A 67 -6.03 -0.01 0.03
CA TYR A 67 -6.91 1.13 0.26
C TYR A 67 -7.78 1.46 -0.94
N MET A 68 -7.47 0.91 -2.12
CA MET A 68 -8.35 1.04 -3.29
C MET A 68 -9.55 0.09 -3.21
N GLY A 69 -9.49 -0.89 -2.31
CA GLY A 69 -10.60 -1.78 -2.06
C GLY A 69 -11.59 -1.21 -1.05
N ARG A 70 -12.54 -2.02 -0.61
CA ARG A 70 -13.59 -1.59 0.33
C ARG A 70 -13.04 -1.32 1.72
N VAL A 71 -12.08 -2.14 2.15
CA VAL A 71 -11.52 -2.06 3.49
C VAL A 71 -10.01 -1.98 3.35
N GLY A 72 -9.45 -0.92 3.90
CA GLY A 72 -7.99 -0.77 3.92
C GLY A 72 -7.36 -1.68 4.98
N PRO A 73 -6.04 -1.85 4.93
CA PRO A 73 -5.34 -2.67 5.90
C PRO A 73 -5.28 -1.99 7.25
N ASP A 74 -5.33 -2.81 8.29
CA ASP A 74 -5.14 -2.36 9.66
C ASP A 74 -3.65 -2.05 9.87
N PRO A 75 -3.29 -0.92 10.50
CA PRO A 75 -1.89 -0.62 10.80
C PRO A 75 -1.18 -1.74 11.58
N ALA A 76 -1.88 -2.46 12.45
CA ALA A 76 -1.29 -3.60 13.16
C ALA A 76 -0.83 -4.70 12.20
N THR A 77 -1.61 -4.97 11.15
CA THR A 77 -1.24 -5.94 10.14
C THR A 77 0.00 -5.48 9.35
N ILE A 78 0.04 -4.19 9.00
CA ILE A 78 1.19 -3.60 8.33
C ILE A 78 2.43 -3.70 9.21
N ALA A 79 2.28 -3.46 10.51
CA ALA A 79 3.39 -3.55 11.46
C ALA A 79 3.96 -4.97 11.51
N LYS A 80 3.10 -5.99 11.48
CA LYS A 80 3.54 -7.38 11.43
C LYS A 80 4.32 -7.68 10.16
N ASP A 81 3.85 -7.17 9.03
CA ASP A 81 4.55 -7.35 7.76
C ASP A 81 5.92 -6.68 7.78
N LEU A 82 5.99 -5.47 8.34
CA LEU A 82 7.26 -4.74 8.48
C LEU A 82 8.25 -5.51 9.35
N GLU A 83 7.79 -6.03 10.49
CA GLU A 83 8.65 -6.81 11.37
C GLU A 83 9.17 -8.05 10.66
N ARG A 84 8.30 -8.76 9.95
CA ARG A 84 8.68 -9.96 9.21
C ARG A 84 9.71 -9.65 8.13
N LEU A 85 9.49 -8.62 7.34
CA LEU A 85 10.39 -8.25 6.25
C LEU A 85 11.73 -7.73 6.76
N CYS A 86 11.72 -6.97 7.84
CA CYS A 86 12.97 -6.48 8.42
C CYS A 86 13.77 -7.58 9.09
N LYS A 87 13.11 -8.50 9.80
CA LYS A 87 13.78 -9.61 10.48
C LYS A 87 14.23 -10.69 9.52
N GLY A 88 13.49 -10.88 8.42
CA GLY A 88 13.82 -11.93 7.45
C GLY A 88 15.05 -11.63 6.61
N GLY A 89 15.72 -10.51 6.82
CA GLY A 89 16.91 -10.16 6.05
C GLY A 89 16.60 -9.77 4.61
N SER A 90 15.38 -9.43 4.37
CA SER A 90 14.95 -9.07 3.02
C SER A 90 15.29 -7.65 2.70
#